data_1e99672db475a5ff5e28379a47420514
#
_entry.id   1e99672db475a5ff5e28379a47420514
#
_cell.length_a   1.000
_cell.length_b   1.000
_cell.length_c   1.000
_cell.angle_alpha   90.00
_cell.angle_beta   90.00
_cell.angle_gamma   90.00
#
_symmetry.space_group_name_H-M   'P 1'
#
loop_
_entity.id
_entity.type
_entity.pdbx_description
1 polymer ?
#
loop_
_entity_poly.entity_id
_entity_poly.type
_entity_poly.pdbx_seq_one_letter_code
_entity_poly.pdbx_strand_id
1 'polypeptide(L)'
;TRYIRVTGVQTCALPIYTIDAFESNPHIDEIAIVSNPFYIADFESIIIKNGWKKVKKILKGGQERFHSSLSAIKAYEGSDVNLIFHDAVRPLVSQRILNDVIKALETYAAIDVAMPATDTIIEVDGDFIHQIPDRSKLKRGQTPQAFHLETISHAYEIALKDEHFKVTDDCGVVVKYLPDVPVYVVTGEESNMKLTYKEDTYLLDKFFQLRKSELNEIPLNESQLKGKVAVIFGGSYGIGEHTARMLQEKQAKVFCFSRSMNGVDVGKKEQVADALKKVFLQTHRIDYIINTAGVLNKEPLMSSDYQTIYNAVSTNYMGTINVAMEAYTYLKESKGKLVFFTSSSYTRGRAFYSIYSSTKAAIVNFVQAIAQEWEPFGIAVNCINPERTKTPMRVKNFGTEPENTLLSAEKVAIATIQSLVSEFTGQVINVKRNEV
;
A
#
# COMPACT_ATOMS: atom_id res chain seq x y z
N THR A 1 -13.48 -3.46 21.96
CA THR A 1 -12.94 -3.93 20.66
C THR A 1 -12.41 -5.33 20.88
N ARG A 2 -13.07 -6.37 20.33
CA ARG A 2 -12.56 -7.75 20.39
C ARG A 2 -11.45 -7.90 19.38
N TYR A 3 -10.26 -8.23 19.85
CA TYR A 3 -9.13 -8.59 18.98
C TYR A 3 -9.43 -9.92 18.30
N ILE A 4 -9.63 -9.90 16.98
CA ILE A 4 -9.66 -11.11 16.16
C ILE A 4 -8.24 -11.36 15.69
N ARG A 5 -7.64 -12.46 16.15
CA ARG A 5 -6.31 -12.91 15.72
C ARG A 5 -6.45 -13.47 14.30
N VAL A 6 -5.98 -12.76 13.29
CA VAL A 6 -6.00 -13.19 11.89
C VAL A 6 -4.56 -13.34 11.41
N THR A 7 -4.23 -14.52 10.92
CA THR A 7 -2.93 -14.84 10.32
C THR A 7 -2.90 -14.30 8.88
N GLY A 8 -1.93 -13.42 8.59
CA GLY A 8 -1.75 -12.83 7.25
C GLY A 8 -1.38 -11.35 7.34
N VAL A 9 -2.32 -10.47 7.59
CA VAL A 9 -2.02 -9.14 8.13
C VAL A 9 -1.99 -9.31 9.64
N GLN A 10 -0.85 -9.08 10.28
CA GLN A 10 -0.76 -9.16 11.74
C GLN A 10 -1.73 -8.13 12.31
N THR A 11 -2.82 -8.58 12.91
CA THR A 11 -3.88 -7.73 13.48
C THR A 11 -3.35 -6.80 14.57
N CYS A 12 -2.20 -7.13 15.17
CA CYS A 12 -1.42 -6.24 16.03
C CYS A 12 -0.87 -5.01 15.30
N ALA A 13 -0.75 -5.03 13.98
CA ALA A 13 -0.21 -3.94 13.18
C ALA A 13 -1.28 -2.92 12.73
N LEU A 14 -2.58 -3.25 12.76
CA LEU A 14 -3.63 -2.34 12.28
C LEU A 14 -3.66 -1.00 13.01
N PRO A 15 -3.59 -0.94 14.36
CA PRO A 15 -3.50 0.33 15.07
C PRO A 15 -2.25 1.12 14.70
N ILE A 16 -1.13 0.47 14.38
CA ILE A 16 0.12 1.12 13.96
C ILE A 16 -0.11 1.94 12.69
N TYR A 17 -0.66 1.33 11.65
CA TYR A 17 -0.95 2.03 10.39
C TYR A 17 -1.95 3.17 10.57
N THR A 18 -2.94 2.97 11.45
CA THR A 18 -3.90 4.03 11.79
C THR A 18 -3.18 5.20 12.46
N ILE A 19 -2.37 4.94 13.47
CA ILE A 19 -1.62 5.98 14.19
C ILE A 19 -0.64 6.68 13.24
N ASP A 20 0.06 5.95 12.37
CA ASP A 20 0.99 6.51 11.38
C ASP A 20 0.30 7.52 10.44
N ALA A 21 -0.95 7.26 10.04
CA ALA A 21 -1.70 8.18 9.21
C ALA A 21 -1.95 9.53 9.90
N PHE A 22 -2.23 9.53 11.20
CA PHE A 22 -2.41 10.74 12.01
C PHE A 22 -1.07 11.38 12.39
N GLU A 23 -0.07 10.58 12.76
CA GLU A 23 1.28 11.05 13.11
C GLU A 23 1.93 11.82 11.96
N SER A 24 1.73 11.35 10.71
CA SER A 24 2.28 11.97 9.51
C SER A 24 1.52 13.22 9.04
N ASN A 25 0.30 13.48 9.52
CA ASN A 25 -0.48 14.64 9.09
C ASN A 25 0.02 15.92 9.81
N PRO A 26 0.46 16.98 9.07
CA PRO A 26 1.02 18.17 9.69
C PRO A 26 0.03 19.00 10.51
N HIS A 27 -1.27 18.84 10.29
CA HIS A 27 -2.34 19.59 10.95
C HIS A 27 -2.91 18.87 12.20
N ILE A 28 -2.39 17.71 12.56
CA ILE A 28 -2.72 17.03 13.80
C ILE A 28 -1.64 17.34 14.84
N ASP A 29 -2.03 17.91 15.96
CA ASP A 29 -1.11 18.35 17.01
C ASP A 29 -0.80 17.23 18.01
N GLU A 30 -1.83 16.48 18.41
CA GLU A 30 -1.74 15.46 19.46
C GLU A 30 -2.60 14.24 19.13
N ILE A 31 -2.15 13.07 19.55
CA ILE A 31 -2.88 11.80 19.45
C ILE A 31 -3.09 11.24 20.84
N ALA A 32 -4.36 10.92 21.16
CA ALA A 32 -4.72 10.15 22.37
C ALA A 32 -5.20 8.77 21.94
N ILE A 33 -4.60 7.72 22.50
CA ILE A 33 -5.03 6.34 22.27
C ILE A 33 -5.99 5.95 23.38
N VAL A 34 -7.23 5.59 23.04
CA VAL A 34 -8.20 5.05 24.00
C VAL A 34 -8.24 3.54 23.86
N SER A 35 -7.79 2.83 24.88
CA SER A 35 -7.62 1.37 24.84
C SER A 35 -8.25 0.67 26.04
N ASN A 36 -8.53 -0.63 25.85
CA ASN A 36 -8.83 -1.48 26.99
C ASN A 36 -7.62 -1.50 27.93
N PRO A 37 -7.84 -1.37 29.26
CA PRO A 37 -6.77 -1.35 30.26
C PRO A 37 -5.74 -2.49 30.15
N PHE A 38 -6.15 -3.67 29.70
CA PHE A 38 -5.24 -4.83 29.53
C PHE A 38 -4.16 -4.62 28.47
N TYR A 39 -4.32 -3.68 27.53
CA TYR A 39 -3.38 -3.46 26.42
C TYR A 39 -2.59 -2.16 26.52
N ILE A 40 -2.69 -1.43 27.64
CA ILE A 40 -1.98 -0.15 27.80
C ILE A 40 -0.47 -0.35 27.72
N ALA A 41 0.07 -1.35 28.41
CA ALA A 41 1.51 -1.65 28.39
C ALA A 41 2.01 -2.04 27.00
N ASP A 42 1.18 -2.74 26.21
CA ASP A 42 1.51 -3.08 24.83
C ASP A 42 1.60 -1.82 23.97
N PHE A 43 0.67 -0.87 24.13
CA PHE A 43 0.72 0.41 23.43
C PHE A 43 1.91 1.27 23.83
N GLU A 44 2.28 1.31 25.11
CA GLU A 44 3.50 2.01 25.57
C GLU A 44 4.75 1.47 24.85
N SER A 45 4.87 0.15 24.76
CA SER A 45 5.97 -0.51 24.06
C SER A 45 5.97 -0.21 22.56
N ILE A 46 4.79 -0.22 21.92
CA ILE A 46 4.62 0.08 20.50
C ILE A 46 4.97 1.53 20.18
N ILE A 47 4.56 2.49 21.03
CA ILE A 47 4.86 3.92 20.88
C ILE A 47 6.38 4.15 20.88
N ILE A 48 7.07 3.57 21.86
CA ILE A 48 8.53 3.69 21.95
C ILE A 48 9.21 3.10 20.72
N LYS A 49 8.77 1.92 20.30
CA LYS A 49 9.33 1.22 19.13
C LYS A 49 9.18 2.00 17.83
N ASN A 50 8.04 2.67 17.62
CA ASN A 50 7.77 3.42 16.39
C ASN A 50 8.24 4.89 16.46
N GLY A 51 8.62 5.39 17.65
CA GLY A 51 9.15 6.73 17.83
C GLY A 51 8.16 7.86 17.56
N TRP A 52 6.85 7.60 17.72
CA TRP A 52 5.79 8.59 17.52
C TRP A 52 5.92 9.75 18.50
N LYS A 53 5.81 10.95 17.98
CA LYS A 53 6.00 12.19 18.74
C LYS A 53 4.69 12.83 19.17
N LYS A 54 3.60 12.59 18.41
CA LYS A 54 2.27 13.18 18.66
C LYS A 54 1.44 12.36 19.64
N VAL A 55 1.76 11.08 19.88
CA VAL A 55 1.06 10.28 20.88
C VAL A 55 1.45 10.74 22.28
N LYS A 56 0.54 11.45 22.96
CA LYS A 56 0.79 12.06 24.28
C LYS A 56 0.01 11.39 25.41
N LYS A 57 -1.11 10.74 25.11
CA LYS A 57 -1.99 10.15 26.12
C LYS A 57 -2.39 8.73 25.73
N ILE A 58 -2.43 7.84 26.72
CA ILE A 58 -3.10 6.55 26.62
C ILE A 58 -4.20 6.55 27.66
N LEU A 59 -5.45 6.54 27.21
CA LEU A 59 -6.64 6.66 28.02
C LEU A 59 -7.30 5.30 28.18
N LYS A 60 -7.98 5.09 29.30
CA LYS A 60 -8.76 3.89 29.56
C LYS A 60 -10.12 4.00 28.85
N GLY A 61 -10.41 3.06 27.95
CA GLY A 61 -11.74 2.86 27.41
C GLY A 61 -12.69 2.16 28.40
N GLY A 62 -13.98 2.20 28.11
CA GLY A 62 -15.00 1.52 28.91
C GLY A 62 -15.60 0.31 28.19
N GLN A 63 -16.75 -0.15 28.70
CA GLN A 63 -17.44 -1.35 28.19
C GLN A 63 -18.08 -1.12 26.83
N GLU A 64 -18.61 0.08 26.59
CA GLU A 64 -19.26 0.47 25.36
C GLU A 64 -18.45 1.54 24.63
N ARG A 65 -18.74 1.74 23.32
CA ARG A 65 -18.02 2.67 22.44
C ARG A 65 -18.05 4.10 23.01
N PHE A 66 -19.20 4.56 23.45
CA PHE A 66 -19.37 5.93 23.96
C PHE A 66 -18.57 6.21 25.22
N HIS A 67 -18.30 5.21 26.05
CA HIS A 67 -17.39 5.39 27.22
C HIS A 67 -15.98 5.77 26.78
N SER A 68 -15.52 5.25 25.64
CA SER A 68 -14.23 5.62 25.08
C SER A 68 -14.22 7.07 24.59
N SER A 69 -15.30 7.50 23.94
CA SER A 69 -15.48 8.90 23.52
C SER A 69 -15.50 9.84 24.72
N LEU A 70 -16.25 9.49 25.78
CA LEU A 70 -16.28 10.25 27.04
C LEU A 70 -14.92 10.33 27.73
N SER A 71 -14.12 9.26 27.67
CA SER A 71 -12.77 9.27 28.24
C SER A 71 -11.88 10.29 27.52
N ALA A 72 -12.00 10.38 26.19
CA ALA A 72 -11.29 11.39 25.42
C ALA A 72 -11.80 12.80 25.70
N ILE A 73 -13.11 13.02 25.69
CA ILE A 73 -13.73 14.32 26.00
C ILE A 73 -13.24 14.85 27.33
N LYS A 74 -13.30 14.03 28.39
CA LYS A 74 -12.84 14.40 29.74
C LYS A 74 -11.33 14.72 29.81
N ALA A 75 -10.52 14.02 29.03
CA ALA A 75 -9.07 14.23 29.01
C ALA A 75 -8.65 15.58 28.44
N TYR A 76 -9.55 16.25 27.72
CA TYR A 76 -9.33 17.57 27.11
C TYR A 76 -10.30 18.65 27.62
N GLU A 77 -11.08 18.35 28.66
CA GLU A 77 -12.05 19.30 29.25
C GLU A 77 -11.34 20.62 29.61
N GLY A 78 -11.99 21.74 29.29
CA GLY A 78 -11.47 23.08 29.52
C GLY A 78 -10.39 23.53 28.52
N SER A 79 -10.08 22.75 27.49
CA SER A 79 -9.16 23.11 26.42
C SER A 79 -9.93 23.64 25.20
N ASP A 80 -9.29 24.54 24.46
CA ASP A 80 -9.79 25.00 23.15
C ASP A 80 -9.22 24.12 22.05
N VAL A 81 -9.87 22.98 21.81
CA VAL A 81 -9.41 21.97 20.84
C VAL A 81 -10.54 21.36 20.05
N ASN A 82 -10.24 20.87 18.88
CA ASN A 82 -11.11 20.02 18.08
C ASN A 82 -10.74 18.55 18.33
N LEU A 83 -11.74 17.69 18.48
CA LEU A 83 -11.56 16.26 18.64
C LEU A 83 -11.89 15.53 17.34
N ILE A 84 -11.00 14.62 16.94
CA ILE A 84 -11.19 13.74 15.78
C ILE A 84 -11.19 12.30 16.28
N PHE A 85 -12.35 11.67 16.31
CA PHE A 85 -12.52 10.27 16.70
C PHE A 85 -12.35 9.34 15.52
N HIS A 86 -11.51 8.32 15.66
CA HIS A 86 -11.26 7.37 14.59
C HIS A 86 -11.16 5.93 15.10
N ASP A 87 -11.75 5.01 14.35
CA ASP A 87 -11.66 3.57 14.64
C ASP A 87 -10.24 3.05 14.34
N ALA A 88 -9.54 2.52 15.34
CA ALA A 88 -8.21 1.92 15.17
C ALA A 88 -8.15 0.76 14.14
N VAL A 89 -9.30 0.19 13.81
CA VAL A 89 -9.48 -0.87 12.81
C VAL A 89 -9.84 -0.37 11.41
N ARG A 90 -9.61 0.92 11.12
CA ARG A 90 -9.64 1.53 9.79
C ARG A 90 -8.25 2.06 9.40
N PRO A 91 -7.29 1.17 9.15
CA PRO A 91 -5.88 1.56 9.01
C PRO A 91 -5.56 2.29 7.70
N LEU A 92 -6.52 2.39 6.79
CA LEU A 92 -6.34 2.99 5.47
C LEU A 92 -7.04 4.37 5.33
N VAL A 93 -7.23 5.09 6.43
CA VAL A 93 -7.65 6.50 6.33
C VAL A 93 -6.61 7.29 5.51
N SER A 94 -7.09 8.05 4.51
CA SER A 94 -6.19 8.82 3.64
C SER A 94 -5.91 10.22 4.20
N GLN A 95 -4.78 10.81 3.77
CA GLN A 95 -4.47 12.21 4.09
C GLN A 95 -5.52 13.16 3.52
N ARG A 96 -6.14 12.82 2.37
CA ARG A 96 -7.25 13.57 1.80
C ARG A 96 -8.43 13.64 2.79
N ILE A 97 -8.88 12.50 3.31
CA ILE A 97 -9.99 12.48 4.28
C ILE A 97 -9.65 13.32 5.52
N LEU A 98 -8.43 13.15 6.07
CA LEU A 98 -8.00 13.91 7.26
C LEU A 98 -8.00 15.42 6.98
N ASN A 99 -7.43 15.84 5.86
CA ASN A 99 -7.36 17.26 5.49
C ASN A 99 -8.75 17.85 5.21
N ASP A 100 -9.64 17.10 4.53
CA ASP A 100 -11.00 17.54 4.25
C ASP A 100 -11.82 17.70 5.54
N VAL A 101 -11.65 16.78 6.51
CA VAL A 101 -12.30 16.85 7.84
C VAL A 101 -11.78 18.06 8.63
N ILE A 102 -10.46 18.27 8.68
CA ILE A 102 -9.84 19.39 9.38
C ILE A 102 -10.31 20.73 8.78
N LYS A 103 -10.33 20.82 7.46
CA LYS A 103 -10.83 22.01 6.77
C LYS A 103 -12.32 22.27 7.02
N ALA A 104 -13.13 21.21 7.09
CA ALA A 104 -14.55 21.34 7.37
C ALA A 104 -14.82 21.84 8.80
N LEU A 105 -13.96 21.52 9.79
CA LEU A 105 -14.05 22.02 11.16
C LEU A 105 -13.84 23.53 11.28
N GLU A 106 -13.25 24.19 10.27
CA GLU A 106 -13.17 25.65 10.25
C GLU A 106 -14.53 26.32 10.09
N THR A 107 -15.54 25.58 9.58
CA THR A 107 -16.87 26.12 9.27
C THR A 107 -17.99 25.43 10.08
N TYR A 108 -17.85 24.14 10.38
CA TYR A 108 -18.87 23.32 11.00
C TYR A 108 -18.40 22.75 12.32
N ALA A 109 -19.29 22.71 13.32
CA ALA A 109 -18.95 22.21 14.66
C ALA A 109 -18.99 20.67 14.79
N ALA A 110 -19.56 19.98 13.82
CA ALA A 110 -19.65 18.51 13.79
C ALA A 110 -19.52 17.98 12.36
N ILE A 111 -18.66 16.99 12.17
CA ILE A 111 -18.31 16.41 10.87
C ILE A 111 -18.45 14.89 10.93
N ASP A 112 -19.06 14.31 9.90
CA ASP A 112 -19.04 12.87 9.66
C ASP A 112 -18.36 12.55 8.34
N VAL A 113 -17.79 11.36 8.21
CA VAL A 113 -17.26 10.84 6.95
C VAL A 113 -18.15 9.71 6.48
N ALA A 114 -18.70 9.83 5.26
CA ALA A 114 -19.61 8.81 4.75
C ALA A 114 -19.50 8.61 3.24
N MET A 115 -19.83 7.39 2.81
CA MET A 115 -19.91 6.96 1.41
C MET A 115 -21.35 6.73 0.98
N PRO A 116 -21.72 6.95 -0.29
CA PRO A 116 -23.03 6.55 -0.81
C PRO A 116 -23.30 5.05 -0.56
N ALA A 117 -24.52 4.71 -0.20
CA ALA A 117 -24.92 3.30 -0.11
C ALA A 117 -24.98 2.69 -1.53
N THR A 118 -24.28 1.58 -1.73
CA THR A 118 -24.26 0.84 -3.00
C THR A 118 -25.38 -0.18 -3.09
N ASP A 119 -25.74 -0.79 -1.96
CA ASP A 119 -26.79 -1.77 -1.87
C ASP A 119 -28.17 -1.12 -1.56
N THR A 120 -29.23 -1.82 -1.87
CA THR A 120 -30.57 -1.44 -1.44
C THR A 120 -30.69 -1.68 0.07
N ILE A 121 -30.97 -0.64 0.83
CA ILE A 121 -31.23 -0.72 2.27
C ILE A 121 -32.73 -0.98 2.46
N ILE A 122 -33.02 -1.97 3.29
CA ILE A 122 -34.40 -2.29 3.68
C ILE A 122 -34.59 -2.07 5.19
N GLU A 123 -35.66 -1.50 5.59
CA GLU A 123 -36.09 -1.43 6.98
C GLU A 123 -37.06 -2.58 7.22
N VAL A 124 -36.86 -3.33 8.30
CA VAL A 124 -37.66 -4.53 8.61
C VAL A 124 -38.33 -4.41 9.97
N ASP A 125 -39.54 -5.00 10.06
CA ASP A 125 -40.22 -5.27 11.31
C ASP A 125 -40.38 -6.80 11.43
N GLY A 126 -39.58 -7.41 12.33
CA GLY A 126 -39.40 -8.84 12.37
C GLY A 126 -38.80 -9.37 11.05
N ASP A 127 -39.52 -10.30 10.40
CA ASP A 127 -39.09 -10.93 9.14
C ASP A 127 -39.70 -10.24 7.89
N PHE A 128 -40.44 -9.15 8.05
CA PHE A 128 -41.14 -8.46 6.96
C PHE A 128 -40.48 -7.12 6.64
N ILE A 129 -40.44 -6.78 5.35
CA ILE A 129 -39.98 -5.47 4.90
C ILE A 129 -41.03 -4.43 5.32
N HIS A 130 -40.63 -3.47 6.14
CA HIS A 130 -41.44 -2.34 6.53
C HIS A 130 -41.34 -1.21 5.50
N GLN A 131 -40.10 -0.86 5.10
CA GLN A 131 -39.85 0.22 4.16
C GLN A 131 -38.57 -0.02 3.35
N ILE A 132 -38.53 0.53 2.14
CA ILE A 132 -37.33 0.62 1.33
C ILE A 132 -37.05 2.11 1.12
N PRO A 133 -36.10 2.69 1.90
CA PRO A 133 -35.75 4.11 1.78
C PRO A 133 -35.12 4.47 0.43
N ASP A 134 -35.28 5.73 0.02
CA ASP A 134 -34.60 6.25 -1.18
C ASP A 134 -33.09 6.21 -1.02
N ARG A 135 -32.43 5.29 -1.75
CA ARG A 135 -30.99 5.07 -1.69
C ARG A 135 -30.17 6.32 -2.00
N SER A 136 -30.67 7.25 -2.80
CA SER A 136 -29.94 8.49 -3.13
C SER A 136 -29.68 9.38 -1.90
N LYS A 137 -30.46 9.21 -0.84
CA LYS A 137 -30.35 9.92 0.44
C LYS A 137 -29.57 9.14 1.49
N LEU A 138 -29.18 7.91 1.21
CA LEU A 138 -28.53 7.03 2.18
C LEU A 138 -27.02 6.98 1.95
N LYS A 139 -26.29 7.08 3.04
CA LYS A 139 -24.85 6.94 3.08
C LYS A 139 -24.42 5.95 4.17
N ARG A 140 -23.30 5.28 3.95
CA ARG A 140 -22.66 4.41 4.95
C ARG A 140 -21.68 5.26 5.74
N GLY A 141 -21.89 5.42 7.05
CA GLY A 141 -20.99 6.15 7.94
C GLY A 141 -19.63 5.46 8.04
N GLN A 142 -18.58 6.27 8.07
CA GLN A 142 -17.21 5.86 8.34
C GLN A 142 -16.70 6.64 9.54
N THR A 143 -15.41 6.54 9.81
CA THR A 143 -14.65 7.47 10.63
C THR A 143 -13.45 7.99 9.83
N PRO A 144 -12.91 9.19 10.11
CA PRO A 144 -13.07 9.98 11.34
C PRO A 144 -14.43 10.67 11.47
N GLN A 145 -14.85 10.86 12.72
CA GLN A 145 -15.92 11.80 13.13
C GLN A 145 -15.26 12.91 13.93
N ALA A 146 -15.57 14.16 13.64
CA ALA A 146 -14.84 15.28 14.23
C ALA A 146 -15.78 16.35 14.77
N PHE A 147 -15.35 16.98 15.86
CA PHE A 147 -16.20 17.90 16.62
C PHE A 147 -15.36 19.01 17.26
N HIS A 148 -15.96 20.18 17.40
CA HIS A 148 -15.54 21.11 18.43
C HIS A 148 -15.77 20.47 19.79
N LEU A 149 -14.81 20.56 20.71
CA LEU A 149 -14.90 19.92 22.03
C LEU A 149 -16.16 20.34 22.78
N GLU A 150 -16.48 21.63 22.77
CA GLU A 150 -17.68 22.20 23.42
C GLU A 150 -18.95 21.54 22.89
N THR A 151 -19.08 21.39 21.58
CA THR A 151 -20.27 20.80 20.94
C THR A 151 -20.49 19.36 21.37
N ILE A 152 -19.48 18.51 21.28
CA ILE A 152 -19.63 17.09 21.61
C ILE A 152 -19.78 16.88 23.13
N SER A 153 -19.11 17.70 23.95
CA SER A 153 -19.27 17.68 25.41
C SER A 153 -20.72 17.99 25.79
N HIS A 154 -21.28 19.08 25.24
CA HIS A 154 -22.65 19.48 25.52
C HIS A 154 -23.68 18.44 25.05
N ALA A 155 -23.46 17.86 23.88
CA ALA A 155 -24.31 16.76 23.38
C ALA A 155 -24.35 15.57 24.35
N TYR A 156 -23.18 15.15 24.86
CA TYR A 156 -23.10 14.07 25.84
C TYR A 156 -23.64 14.44 27.21
N GLU A 157 -23.51 15.67 27.67
CA GLU A 157 -24.13 16.14 28.93
C GLU A 157 -25.68 16.00 28.93
N ILE A 158 -26.30 16.27 27.77
CA ILE A 158 -27.73 16.09 27.60
C ILE A 158 -28.05 14.59 27.48
N ALA A 159 -27.32 13.88 26.64
CA ALA A 159 -27.57 12.48 26.34
C ALA A 159 -27.49 11.58 27.58
N LEU A 160 -26.54 11.83 28.49
CA LEU A 160 -26.35 11.04 29.71
C LEU A 160 -27.50 11.24 30.75
N LYS A 161 -28.40 12.23 30.56
CA LYS A 161 -29.58 12.43 31.38
C LYS A 161 -30.81 11.67 30.82
N ASP A 162 -30.71 11.13 29.59
CA ASP A 162 -31.77 10.33 28.96
C ASP A 162 -31.67 8.88 29.42
N GLU A 163 -32.63 8.38 30.19
CA GLU A 163 -32.71 6.99 30.65
C GLU A 163 -32.74 5.97 29.49
N HIS A 164 -33.18 6.41 28.30
CA HIS A 164 -33.23 5.60 27.07
C HIS A 164 -32.06 5.87 26.11
N PHE A 165 -30.94 6.37 26.65
CA PHE A 165 -29.76 6.67 25.85
C PHE A 165 -29.24 5.44 25.10
N LYS A 166 -29.38 5.46 23.79
CA LYS A 166 -28.82 4.48 22.85
C LYS A 166 -28.32 5.22 21.62
N VAL A 167 -27.07 5.03 21.30
CA VAL A 167 -26.45 5.59 20.09
C VAL A 167 -25.47 4.61 19.48
N THR A 168 -25.33 4.67 18.19
CA THR A 168 -24.41 3.84 17.44
C THR A 168 -23.05 4.50 17.25
N ASP A 169 -23.02 5.85 17.19
CA ASP A 169 -21.83 6.66 16.96
C ASP A 169 -21.95 8.06 17.57
N ASP A 170 -20.87 8.84 17.52
CA ASP A 170 -20.79 10.16 18.15
C ASP A 170 -21.58 11.23 17.38
N CYS A 171 -21.65 11.12 16.04
CA CYS A 171 -22.52 12.00 15.23
C CYS A 171 -24.00 11.80 15.56
N GLY A 172 -24.42 10.56 15.83
CA GLY A 172 -25.78 10.25 16.28
C GLY A 172 -26.14 10.92 17.61
N VAL A 173 -25.16 11.13 18.51
CA VAL A 173 -25.38 11.92 19.75
C VAL A 173 -25.70 13.37 19.40
N VAL A 174 -24.91 13.99 18.52
CA VAL A 174 -25.13 15.39 18.12
C VAL A 174 -26.48 15.54 17.42
N VAL A 175 -26.79 14.69 16.44
CA VAL A 175 -28.05 14.75 15.67
C VAL A 175 -29.27 14.61 16.59
N LYS A 176 -29.21 13.71 17.60
CA LYS A 176 -30.36 13.48 18.49
C LYS A 176 -30.53 14.56 19.55
N TYR A 177 -29.44 15.03 20.16
CA TYR A 177 -29.50 15.88 21.35
C TYR A 177 -29.19 17.35 21.10
N LEU A 178 -28.63 17.68 19.94
CA LEU A 178 -28.42 19.07 19.48
C LEU A 178 -28.96 19.23 18.04
N PRO A 179 -30.28 19.14 17.83
CA PRO A 179 -30.89 19.13 16.49
C PRO A 179 -30.61 20.42 15.66
N ASP A 180 -30.28 21.51 16.31
CA ASP A 180 -29.94 22.78 15.66
C ASP A 180 -28.47 22.84 15.18
N VAL A 181 -27.64 21.86 15.54
CA VAL A 181 -26.25 21.76 15.11
C VAL A 181 -26.16 20.81 13.91
N PRO A 182 -25.94 21.34 12.70
CA PRO A 182 -25.80 20.51 11.51
C PRO A 182 -24.52 19.68 11.56
N VAL A 183 -24.63 18.38 11.22
CA VAL A 183 -23.46 17.52 11.01
C VAL A 183 -23.11 17.54 9.53
N TYR A 184 -21.96 18.09 9.18
CA TYR A 184 -21.48 18.15 7.80
C TYR A 184 -20.86 16.83 7.37
N VAL A 185 -21.13 16.39 6.13
CA VAL A 185 -20.67 15.08 5.63
C VAL A 185 -19.55 15.25 4.61
N VAL A 186 -18.35 14.83 5.00
CA VAL A 186 -17.19 14.67 4.11
C VAL A 186 -17.29 13.35 3.36
N THR A 187 -16.97 13.35 2.07
CA THR A 187 -16.96 12.12 1.27
C THR A 187 -15.80 11.21 1.66
N GLY A 188 -16.12 9.98 2.06
CA GLY A 188 -15.17 8.95 2.42
C GLY A 188 -14.52 8.24 1.22
N GLU A 189 -13.94 7.07 1.47
CA GLU A 189 -13.29 6.21 0.47
C GLU A 189 -13.61 4.74 0.76
N GLU A 190 -13.75 3.92 -0.29
CA GLU A 190 -13.95 2.46 -0.12
C GLU A 190 -12.77 1.81 0.60
N SER A 191 -11.55 2.30 0.38
CA SER A 191 -10.36 1.82 1.08
C SER A 191 -10.39 2.09 2.59
N ASN A 192 -11.13 3.10 3.05
CA ASN A 192 -11.28 3.43 4.48
C ASN A 192 -12.30 2.50 5.15
N MET A 193 -12.24 1.22 4.82
CA MET A 193 -13.13 0.20 5.36
C MET A 193 -12.77 -0.15 6.82
N LYS A 194 -13.78 -0.59 7.57
CA LYS A 194 -13.62 -1.12 8.92
C LYS A 194 -13.36 -2.62 8.87
N LEU A 195 -12.29 -3.09 9.48
CA LEU A 195 -12.08 -4.52 9.70
C LEU A 195 -13.07 -5.04 10.75
N THR A 196 -14.11 -5.71 10.30
CA THR A 196 -15.19 -6.24 11.15
C THR A 196 -15.22 -7.76 11.12
N TYR A 197 -15.05 -8.35 9.95
CA TYR A 197 -15.08 -9.79 9.71
C TYR A 197 -13.70 -10.31 9.30
N LYS A 198 -13.51 -11.62 9.40
CA LYS A 198 -12.24 -12.27 9.02
C LYS A 198 -11.93 -12.07 7.53
N GLU A 199 -12.95 -12.09 6.72
CA GLU A 199 -12.88 -11.93 5.26
C GLU A 199 -12.38 -10.54 4.85
N ASP A 200 -12.66 -9.51 5.65
CA ASP A 200 -12.22 -8.13 5.42
C ASP A 200 -10.69 -8.02 5.36
N THR A 201 -9.96 -8.96 6.00
CA THR A 201 -8.49 -8.95 5.98
C THR A 201 -7.91 -9.14 4.59
N TYR A 202 -8.54 -9.97 3.76
CA TYR A 202 -8.08 -10.18 2.38
C TYR A 202 -8.28 -8.93 1.54
N LEU A 203 -9.43 -8.27 1.72
CA LEU A 203 -9.74 -7.03 1.01
C LEU A 203 -8.83 -5.89 1.48
N LEU A 204 -8.62 -5.79 2.78
CA LEU A 204 -7.75 -4.80 3.39
C LEU A 204 -6.29 -4.97 2.92
N ASP A 205 -5.76 -6.21 2.91
CA ASP A 205 -4.43 -6.51 2.39
C ASP A 205 -4.29 -6.06 0.93
N LYS A 206 -5.35 -6.30 0.12
CA LYS A 206 -5.37 -5.83 -1.27
C LYS A 206 -5.36 -4.31 -1.38
N PHE A 207 -6.09 -3.60 -0.55
CA PHE A 207 -6.07 -2.15 -0.52
C PHE A 207 -4.71 -1.61 -0.04
N PHE A 208 -4.04 -2.25 0.93
CA PHE A 208 -2.68 -1.90 1.30
C PHE A 208 -1.71 -2.04 0.12
N GLN A 209 -1.81 -3.14 -0.63
CA GLN A 209 -1.00 -3.35 -1.83
C GLN A 209 -1.27 -2.30 -2.89
N LEU A 210 -2.53 -1.90 -3.10
CA LEU A 210 -2.90 -0.88 -4.09
C LEU A 210 -2.45 0.52 -3.66
N ARG A 211 -2.63 0.90 -2.39
CA ARG A 211 -2.25 2.22 -1.87
C ARG A 211 -0.73 2.46 -1.94
N LYS A 212 0.06 1.45 -1.62
CA LYS A 212 1.52 1.54 -1.70
C LYS A 212 2.06 1.55 -3.14
N SER A 213 1.23 1.21 -4.13
CA SER A 213 1.63 1.16 -5.55
C SER A 213 1.51 2.50 -6.29
N GLU A 214 1.00 3.56 -5.66
CA GLU A 214 0.86 4.89 -6.27
C GLU A 214 2.16 5.68 -6.15
N LEU A 215 3.13 5.35 -7.04
CA LEU A 215 4.39 6.08 -7.16
C LEU A 215 4.27 7.45 -7.83
N ASN A 216 3.10 7.82 -8.32
CA ASN A 216 2.92 9.01 -9.15
C ASN A 216 3.25 10.35 -8.45
N GLU A 217 3.44 10.35 -7.13
CA GLU A 217 3.68 11.55 -6.32
C GLU A 217 5.11 11.66 -5.76
N ILE A 218 6.01 10.69 -6.04
CA ILE A 218 7.38 10.80 -5.56
C ILE A 218 8.18 11.64 -6.55
N PRO A 219 8.56 12.90 -6.20
CA PRO A 219 9.43 13.68 -7.04
C PRO A 219 10.78 12.95 -7.18
N LEU A 220 11.22 12.76 -8.42
CA LEU A 220 12.55 12.24 -8.70
C LEU A 220 13.59 13.25 -8.20
N ASN A 221 14.15 12.98 -7.02
CA ASN A 221 15.30 13.74 -6.54
C ASN A 221 16.54 13.22 -7.27
N GLU A 222 16.94 13.92 -8.34
CA GLU A 222 18.04 13.53 -9.21
C GLU A 222 19.38 13.40 -8.48
N SER A 223 19.57 14.14 -7.37
CA SER A 223 20.78 14.08 -6.56
C SER A 223 21.01 12.71 -5.91
N GLN A 224 19.94 11.92 -5.69
CA GLN A 224 20.04 10.60 -5.08
C GLN A 224 20.60 9.52 -6.03
N LEU A 225 20.62 9.76 -7.34
CA LEU A 225 21.08 8.80 -8.35
C LEU A 225 22.52 9.05 -8.80
N LYS A 226 22.97 10.30 -8.67
CA LYS A 226 24.31 10.69 -9.12
C LYS A 226 25.43 9.90 -8.45
N GLY A 227 26.29 9.29 -9.26
CA GLY A 227 27.43 8.48 -8.80
C GLY A 227 27.07 7.09 -8.27
N LYS A 228 25.77 6.74 -8.19
CA LYS A 228 25.31 5.40 -7.80
C LYS A 228 25.67 4.37 -8.85
N VAL A 229 25.88 3.14 -8.42
CA VAL A 229 26.19 2.00 -9.28
C VAL A 229 24.97 1.13 -9.45
N ALA A 230 24.52 0.98 -10.69
CA ALA A 230 23.35 0.17 -11.07
C ALA A 230 23.76 -0.99 -11.99
N VAL A 231 23.28 -2.19 -11.66
CA VAL A 231 23.42 -3.38 -12.51
C VAL A 231 22.06 -3.78 -13.05
N ILE A 232 21.95 -3.95 -14.36
CA ILE A 232 20.69 -4.28 -15.04
C ILE A 232 20.86 -5.60 -15.79
N PHE A 233 20.17 -6.64 -15.35
CA PHE A 233 20.00 -7.88 -16.10
C PHE A 233 18.81 -7.73 -17.06
N GLY A 234 18.99 -8.07 -18.33
CA GLY A 234 18.01 -7.83 -19.39
C GLY A 234 18.06 -6.42 -20.00
N GLY A 235 19.22 -5.73 -19.89
CA GLY A 235 19.40 -4.34 -20.33
C GLY A 235 19.57 -4.13 -21.84
N SER A 236 19.36 -5.15 -22.69
CA SER A 236 19.65 -5.06 -24.14
C SER A 236 18.57 -4.39 -24.97
N TYR A 237 17.33 -4.42 -24.54
CA TYR A 237 16.20 -3.79 -25.22
C TYR A 237 15.00 -3.61 -24.26
N GLY A 238 14.00 -2.84 -24.72
CA GLY A 238 12.74 -2.65 -24.02
C GLY A 238 12.90 -1.90 -22.69
N ILE A 239 12.27 -2.37 -21.63
CA ILE A 239 12.24 -1.69 -20.33
C ILE A 239 13.65 -1.55 -19.75
N GLY A 240 14.48 -2.60 -19.83
CA GLY A 240 15.83 -2.58 -19.27
C GLY A 240 16.74 -1.55 -19.96
N GLU A 241 16.67 -1.45 -21.29
CA GLU A 241 17.41 -0.45 -22.06
C GLU A 241 16.99 0.98 -21.70
N HIS A 242 15.68 1.26 -21.63
CA HIS A 242 15.17 2.57 -21.25
C HIS A 242 15.58 2.94 -19.81
N THR A 243 15.52 1.98 -18.89
CA THR A 243 15.97 2.18 -17.50
C THR A 243 17.47 2.49 -17.46
N ALA A 244 18.29 1.77 -18.24
CA ALA A 244 19.73 2.00 -18.32
C ALA A 244 20.06 3.41 -18.82
N ARG A 245 19.44 3.81 -19.94
CA ARG A 245 19.64 5.13 -20.53
C ARG A 245 19.28 6.25 -19.54
N MET A 246 18.10 6.18 -18.93
CA MET A 246 17.65 7.20 -17.99
C MET A 246 18.52 7.29 -16.74
N LEU A 247 19.02 6.17 -16.21
CA LEU A 247 19.95 6.19 -15.09
C LEU A 247 21.30 6.81 -15.48
N GLN A 248 21.78 6.57 -16.70
CA GLN A 248 23.00 7.20 -17.23
C GLN A 248 22.84 8.71 -17.41
N GLU A 249 21.69 9.18 -17.94
CA GLU A 249 21.34 10.60 -18.04
C GLU A 249 21.36 11.29 -16.66
N LYS A 250 21.02 10.57 -15.60
CA LYS A 250 21.08 11.05 -14.22
C LYS A 250 22.45 10.78 -13.53
N GLN A 251 23.48 10.56 -14.32
CA GLN A 251 24.87 10.40 -13.87
C GLN A 251 25.12 9.18 -12.95
N ALA A 252 24.31 8.14 -13.03
CA ALA A 252 24.61 6.85 -12.42
C ALA A 252 25.60 6.06 -13.29
N LYS A 253 26.41 5.21 -12.65
CA LYS A 253 27.28 4.24 -13.34
C LYS A 253 26.47 2.98 -13.62
N VAL A 254 26.15 2.68 -14.89
CA VAL A 254 25.24 1.60 -15.27
C VAL A 254 25.99 0.49 -16.01
N PHE A 255 25.75 -0.74 -15.56
CA PHE A 255 26.28 -1.97 -16.15
C PHE A 255 25.13 -2.87 -16.60
N CYS A 256 25.08 -3.17 -17.89
CA CYS A 256 24.01 -3.98 -18.49
C CYS A 256 24.52 -5.38 -18.86
N PHE A 257 23.72 -6.39 -18.50
CA PHE A 257 23.99 -7.78 -18.82
C PHE A 257 22.78 -8.44 -19.48
N SER A 258 23.02 -9.23 -20.52
CA SER A 258 22.00 -10.04 -21.18
C SER A 258 22.63 -11.12 -22.05
N ARG A 259 21.84 -12.11 -22.45
CA ARG A 259 22.30 -13.15 -23.37
C ARG A 259 22.76 -12.60 -24.71
N SER A 260 22.06 -11.58 -25.23
CA SER A 260 22.36 -10.98 -26.54
C SER A 260 23.54 -10.00 -26.55
N MET A 261 23.81 -9.32 -25.42
CA MET A 261 24.92 -8.34 -25.33
C MET A 261 26.27 -8.97 -25.00
N ASN A 262 26.30 -9.83 -24.01
CA ASN A 262 27.54 -10.34 -23.40
C ASN A 262 27.43 -11.78 -22.88
N GLY A 263 26.42 -12.53 -23.35
CA GLY A 263 26.23 -13.94 -23.07
C GLY A 263 25.78 -14.31 -21.66
N VAL A 264 25.44 -13.32 -20.82
CA VAL A 264 25.02 -13.57 -19.45
C VAL A 264 23.57 -14.05 -19.40
N ASP A 265 23.38 -15.27 -18.92
CA ASP A 265 22.07 -15.89 -18.67
C ASP A 265 21.77 -15.92 -17.18
N VAL A 266 20.70 -15.22 -16.75
CA VAL A 266 20.28 -15.19 -15.35
C VAL A 266 19.84 -16.57 -14.81
N GLY A 267 19.44 -17.49 -15.71
CA GLY A 267 19.16 -18.88 -15.34
C GLY A 267 20.39 -19.68 -14.86
N LYS A 268 21.60 -19.13 -15.06
CA LYS A 268 22.88 -19.73 -14.64
C LYS A 268 23.47 -18.91 -13.52
N LYS A 269 23.44 -19.45 -12.31
CA LYS A 269 23.87 -18.77 -11.08
C LYS A 269 25.28 -18.23 -11.17
N GLU A 270 26.20 -19.02 -11.69
CA GLU A 270 27.63 -18.68 -11.81
C GLU A 270 27.85 -17.46 -12.71
N GLN A 271 27.06 -17.34 -13.79
CA GLN A 271 27.16 -16.19 -14.69
C GLN A 271 26.64 -14.89 -14.04
N VAL A 272 25.64 -15.00 -13.19
CA VAL A 272 25.15 -13.86 -12.38
C VAL A 272 26.22 -13.45 -11.36
N ALA A 273 26.80 -14.42 -10.65
CA ALA A 273 27.87 -14.17 -9.69
C ALA A 273 29.09 -13.48 -10.34
N ASP A 274 29.56 -13.99 -11.49
CA ASP A 274 30.68 -13.41 -12.23
C ASP A 274 30.37 -11.98 -12.72
N ALA A 275 29.15 -11.73 -13.21
CA ALA A 275 28.73 -10.40 -13.64
C ALA A 275 28.77 -9.39 -12.49
N LEU A 276 28.21 -9.73 -11.33
CA LEU A 276 28.21 -8.85 -10.15
C LEU A 276 29.61 -8.64 -9.60
N LYS A 277 30.42 -9.70 -9.52
CA LYS A 277 31.82 -9.63 -9.10
C LYS A 277 32.67 -8.72 -10.00
N LYS A 278 32.47 -8.81 -11.32
CA LYS A 278 33.16 -7.93 -12.30
C LYS A 278 32.82 -6.45 -12.04
N VAL A 279 31.54 -6.13 -11.79
CA VAL A 279 31.16 -4.75 -11.49
C VAL A 279 31.75 -4.30 -10.16
N PHE A 280 31.66 -5.12 -9.13
CA PHE A 280 32.17 -4.79 -7.80
C PHE A 280 33.71 -4.55 -7.81
N LEU A 281 34.48 -5.35 -8.54
CA LEU A 281 35.91 -5.13 -8.68
C LEU A 281 36.27 -3.80 -9.35
N GLN A 282 35.39 -3.26 -10.22
CA GLN A 282 35.61 -1.98 -10.90
C GLN A 282 35.12 -0.77 -10.08
N THR A 283 34.09 -0.95 -9.25
CA THR A 283 33.39 0.17 -8.63
C THR A 283 33.45 0.16 -7.11
N HIS A 284 33.87 -0.97 -6.52
CA HIS A 284 33.86 -1.26 -5.08
C HIS A 284 32.50 -1.02 -4.39
N ARG A 285 31.43 -0.97 -5.19
CA ARG A 285 30.06 -0.71 -4.71
C ARG A 285 29.02 -1.15 -5.74
N ILE A 286 27.87 -1.65 -5.28
CA ILE A 286 26.66 -1.83 -6.09
C ILE A 286 25.48 -1.32 -5.26
N ASP A 287 24.79 -0.28 -5.74
CA ASP A 287 23.66 0.34 -5.03
C ASP A 287 22.33 -0.22 -5.50
N TYR A 288 22.19 -0.51 -6.79
CA TYR A 288 20.94 -0.93 -7.40
C TYR A 288 21.15 -2.14 -8.30
N ILE A 289 20.28 -3.12 -8.15
CA ILE A 289 20.21 -4.27 -9.05
C ILE A 289 18.80 -4.37 -9.60
N ILE A 290 18.68 -4.45 -10.93
CA ILE A 290 17.41 -4.45 -11.63
C ILE A 290 17.39 -5.67 -12.56
N ASN A 291 16.42 -6.57 -12.36
CA ASN A 291 16.28 -7.75 -13.22
C ASN A 291 15.04 -7.64 -14.10
N THR A 292 15.23 -7.19 -15.34
CA THR A 292 14.19 -7.14 -16.37
C THR A 292 14.20 -8.37 -17.28
N ALA A 293 15.15 -9.29 -17.07
CA ALA A 293 15.25 -10.50 -17.88
C ALA A 293 13.98 -11.36 -17.76
N GLY A 294 13.47 -11.80 -18.87
CA GLY A 294 12.30 -12.65 -18.93
C GLY A 294 12.00 -13.13 -20.33
N VAL A 295 11.29 -14.24 -20.42
CA VAL A 295 10.80 -14.81 -21.69
C VAL A 295 9.31 -15.09 -21.60
N LEU A 296 8.64 -14.90 -22.69
CA LEU A 296 7.21 -15.19 -22.87
C LEU A 296 7.05 -16.04 -24.14
N ASN A 297 6.46 -17.21 -23.98
CA ASN A 297 6.01 -18.06 -25.08
C ASN A 297 4.48 -18.15 -24.99
N LYS A 298 3.81 -17.81 -26.09
CA LYS A 298 2.34 -17.83 -26.18
C LYS A 298 1.90 -19.01 -27.04
N GLU A 299 1.61 -20.11 -26.37
CA GLU A 299 1.14 -21.35 -27.01
C GLU A 299 0.33 -22.20 -26.01
N PRO A 300 -0.53 -23.12 -26.48
CA PRO A 300 -1.21 -24.07 -25.60
C PRO A 300 -0.17 -24.91 -24.84
N LEU A 301 -0.42 -25.22 -23.56
CA LEU A 301 0.51 -26.03 -22.75
C LEU A 301 0.86 -27.36 -23.40
N MET A 302 -0.12 -28.02 -23.98
CA MET A 302 0.06 -29.32 -24.65
C MET A 302 0.85 -29.28 -25.96
N SER A 303 1.05 -28.07 -26.52
CA SER A 303 1.89 -27.85 -27.71
C SER A 303 3.31 -27.40 -27.36
N SER A 304 3.56 -27.08 -26.11
CA SER A 304 4.89 -26.63 -25.65
C SER A 304 5.80 -27.84 -25.47
N ASP A 305 6.98 -27.80 -26.03
CA ASP A 305 8.03 -28.78 -25.71
C ASP A 305 8.62 -28.52 -24.33
N TYR A 306 9.12 -29.58 -23.69
CA TYR A 306 9.63 -29.52 -22.32
C TYR A 306 10.82 -28.55 -22.18
N GLN A 307 11.69 -28.42 -23.19
CA GLN A 307 12.83 -27.52 -23.16
C GLN A 307 12.38 -26.05 -23.17
N THR A 308 11.34 -25.72 -23.92
CA THR A 308 10.74 -24.39 -23.90
C THR A 308 10.15 -24.05 -22.52
N ILE A 309 9.43 -24.99 -21.90
CA ILE A 309 8.93 -24.84 -20.53
C ILE A 309 10.08 -24.65 -19.53
N TYR A 310 11.09 -25.52 -19.59
CA TYR A 310 12.25 -25.45 -18.72
C TYR A 310 12.98 -24.09 -18.87
N ASN A 311 13.20 -23.64 -20.08
CA ASN A 311 13.85 -22.34 -20.37
C ASN A 311 13.03 -21.16 -19.81
N ALA A 312 11.71 -21.23 -19.90
CA ALA A 312 10.84 -20.20 -19.36
C ALA A 312 10.92 -20.14 -17.82
N VAL A 313 10.84 -21.28 -17.15
CA VAL A 313 10.98 -21.38 -15.68
C VAL A 313 12.37 -20.97 -15.24
N SER A 314 13.40 -21.48 -15.92
CA SER A 314 14.82 -21.16 -15.64
C SER A 314 15.11 -19.66 -15.75
N THR A 315 14.67 -19.02 -16.83
CA THR A 315 14.92 -17.57 -17.01
C THR A 315 14.06 -16.73 -16.05
N ASN A 316 12.73 -17.00 -15.98
CA ASN A 316 11.81 -16.12 -15.29
C ASN A 316 11.87 -16.28 -13.76
N TYR A 317 11.96 -17.52 -13.26
CA TYR A 317 11.89 -17.78 -11.83
C TYR A 317 13.24 -18.13 -11.21
N MET A 318 13.95 -19.13 -11.74
CA MET A 318 15.28 -19.44 -11.23
C MET A 318 16.25 -18.26 -11.41
N GLY A 319 16.14 -17.52 -12.53
CA GLY A 319 16.91 -16.31 -12.76
C GLY A 319 16.63 -15.21 -11.73
N THR A 320 15.38 -15.10 -11.27
CA THR A 320 15.01 -14.19 -10.17
C THR A 320 15.68 -14.62 -8.86
N ILE A 321 15.64 -15.91 -8.53
CA ILE A 321 16.29 -16.47 -7.33
C ILE A 321 17.81 -16.28 -7.40
N ASN A 322 18.45 -16.62 -8.53
CA ASN A 322 19.89 -16.48 -8.72
C ASN A 322 20.35 -15.03 -8.53
N VAL A 323 19.63 -14.07 -9.15
CA VAL A 323 19.95 -12.65 -8.99
C VAL A 323 19.78 -12.21 -7.54
N ALA A 324 18.74 -12.63 -6.83
CA ALA A 324 18.55 -12.29 -5.43
C ALA A 324 19.68 -12.84 -4.55
N MET A 325 19.98 -14.13 -4.68
CA MET A 325 21.04 -14.78 -3.90
C MET A 325 22.41 -14.11 -4.07
N GLU A 326 22.81 -13.84 -5.31
CA GLU A 326 24.09 -13.24 -5.60
C GLU A 326 24.13 -11.73 -5.30
N ALA A 327 22.99 -11.05 -5.30
CA ALA A 327 22.84 -9.63 -4.98
C ALA A 327 23.02 -9.34 -3.48
N TYR A 328 22.62 -10.27 -2.60
CA TYR A 328 22.46 -10.04 -1.16
C TYR A 328 23.69 -9.40 -0.50
N THR A 329 24.88 -9.96 -0.70
CA THR A 329 26.11 -9.48 -0.05
C THR A 329 26.43 -8.04 -0.43
N TYR A 330 26.32 -7.71 -1.72
CA TYR A 330 26.60 -6.36 -2.22
C TYR A 330 25.58 -5.33 -1.76
N LEU A 331 24.30 -5.70 -1.79
CA LEU A 331 23.23 -4.79 -1.38
C LEU A 331 23.17 -4.61 0.13
N LYS A 332 23.57 -5.60 0.92
CA LYS A 332 23.70 -5.47 2.38
C LYS A 332 24.77 -4.44 2.75
N GLU A 333 25.91 -4.43 2.06
CA GLU A 333 27.00 -3.48 2.28
C GLU A 333 26.59 -2.04 1.91
N SER A 334 25.90 -1.88 0.79
CA SER A 334 25.47 -0.56 0.29
C SER A 334 24.16 -0.06 0.88
N LYS A 335 23.39 -0.89 1.60
CA LYS A 335 21.97 -0.71 1.94
C LYS A 335 21.15 -0.41 0.68
N GLY A 336 21.41 -1.21 -0.33
CA GLY A 336 20.95 -0.99 -1.69
C GLY A 336 19.55 -1.52 -1.97
N LYS A 337 19.16 -1.50 -3.26
CA LYS A 337 17.80 -1.88 -3.68
C LYS A 337 17.81 -2.87 -4.83
N LEU A 338 16.84 -3.79 -4.79
CA LEU A 338 16.63 -4.84 -5.77
C LEU A 338 15.25 -4.69 -6.38
N VAL A 339 15.15 -4.66 -7.71
CA VAL A 339 13.90 -4.52 -8.42
C VAL A 339 13.69 -5.67 -9.40
N PHE A 340 12.56 -6.34 -9.28
CA PHE A 340 12.10 -7.39 -10.17
C PHE A 340 10.89 -6.94 -10.99
N PHE A 341 10.51 -7.75 -11.99
CA PHE A 341 9.37 -7.47 -12.85
C PHE A 341 8.39 -8.64 -12.87
N THR A 342 7.15 -8.34 -12.56
CA THR A 342 6.01 -9.23 -12.78
C THR A 342 5.22 -8.82 -14.02
N SER A 343 3.97 -9.14 -14.09
CA SER A 343 3.04 -8.82 -15.17
C SER A 343 1.62 -8.83 -14.62
N SER A 344 0.69 -8.12 -15.23
CA SER A 344 -0.73 -8.17 -14.87
C SER A 344 -1.34 -9.58 -14.85
N SER A 345 -0.64 -10.56 -15.43
CA SER A 345 -1.02 -11.97 -15.36
C SER A 345 -0.68 -12.66 -14.02
N TYR A 346 -0.01 -11.98 -13.06
CA TYR A 346 0.29 -12.56 -11.76
C TYR A 346 -0.95 -12.75 -10.88
N THR A 347 -1.97 -11.91 -11.07
CA THR A 347 -3.22 -11.97 -10.31
C THR A 347 -4.19 -13.02 -10.83
N ARG A 348 -4.06 -13.40 -12.09
CA ARG A 348 -4.91 -14.39 -12.75
C ARG A 348 -4.18 -15.05 -13.90
N GLY A 349 -4.15 -16.36 -13.93
CA GLY A 349 -3.62 -17.16 -15.04
C GLY A 349 -4.29 -16.79 -16.37
N ARG A 350 -3.52 -16.79 -17.45
CA ARG A 350 -3.99 -16.48 -18.81
C ARG A 350 -3.84 -17.70 -19.71
N ALA A 351 -4.86 -17.99 -20.51
CA ALA A 351 -4.79 -19.03 -21.54
C ALA A 351 -3.62 -18.76 -22.50
N PHE A 352 -3.00 -19.81 -22.97
CA PHE A 352 -1.87 -19.84 -23.92
C PHE A 352 -0.51 -19.36 -23.36
N TYR A 353 -0.41 -18.89 -22.16
CA TYR A 353 0.87 -18.58 -21.48
C TYR A 353 0.82 -18.86 -19.96
N SER A 354 0.32 -20.06 -19.65
CA SER A 354 0.18 -20.54 -18.26
C SER A 354 1.50 -20.53 -17.50
N ILE A 355 2.59 -21.01 -18.10
CA ILE A 355 3.94 -21.04 -17.50
C ILE A 355 4.44 -19.62 -17.20
N TYR A 356 4.26 -18.68 -18.13
CA TYR A 356 4.62 -17.29 -17.91
C TYR A 356 3.84 -16.70 -16.73
N SER A 357 2.51 -16.87 -16.72
CA SER A 357 1.64 -16.35 -15.65
C SER A 357 2.02 -16.90 -14.29
N SER A 358 2.28 -18.23 -14.19
CA SER A 358 2.66 -18.87 -12.94
C SER A 358 4.03 -18.41 -12.44
N THR A 359 5.03 -18.25 -13.32
CA THR A 359 6.33 -17.70 -12.94
C THR A 359 6.23 -16.26 -12.46
N LYS A 360 5.36 -15.43 -13.08
CA LYS A 360 5.14 -14.03 -12.66
C LYS A 360 4.41 -13.93 -11.32
N ALA A 361 3.50 -14.85 -11.00
CA ALA A 361 2.89 -14.96 -9.68
C ALA A 361 3.92 -15.40 -8.61
N ALA A 362 4.74 -16.38 -8.92
CA ALA A 362 5.82 -16.85 -8.04
C ALA A 362 6.82 -15.73 -7.69
N ILE A 363 7.19 -14.87 -8.64
CA ILE A 363 8.07 -13.71 -8.39
C ILE A 363 7.46 -12.77 -7.35
N VAL A 364 6.17 -12.47 -7.42
CA VAL A 364 5.52 -11.57 -6.46
C VAL A 364 5.60 -12.13 -5.05
N ASN A 365 5.23 -13.40 -4.87
CA ASN A 365 5.29 -14.06 -3.56
C ASN A 365 6.73 -14.11 -3.01
N PHE A 366 7.69 -14.47 -3.86
CA PHE A 366 9.11 -14.49 -3.51
C PHE A 366 9.63 -13.11 -3.08
N VAL A 367 9.32 -12.06 -3.84
CA VAL A 367 9.73 -10.67 -3.51
C VAL A 367 9.17 -10.23 -2.17
N GLN A 368 7.91 -10.53 -1.88
CA GLN A 368 7.28 -10.19 -0.59
C GLN A 368 7.97 -10.89 0.58
N ALA A 369 8.36 -12.15 0.41
CA ALA A 369 9.04 -12.91 1.44
C ALA A 369 10.44 -12.37 1.72
N ILE A 370 11.29 -12.25 0.68
CA ILE A 370 12.68 -11.78 0.87
C ILE A 370 12.75 -10.30 1.28
N ALA A 371 11.76 -9.49 0.95
CA ALA A 371 11.69 -8.12 1.42
C ALA A 371 11.60 -8.04 2.95
N GLN A 372 10.80 -8.90 3.58
CA GLN A 372 10.70 -8.99 5.04
C GLN A 372 11.99 -9.54 5.66
N GLU A 373 12.61 -10.55 5.04
CA GLU A 373 13.87 -11.13 5.51
C GLU A 373 15.02 -10.12 5.46
N TRP A 374 15.03 -9.20 4.48
CA TRP A 374 16.15 -8.30 4.20
C TRP A 374 15.98 -6.89 4.74
N GLU A 375 14.78 -6.51 5.15
CA GLU A 375 14.48 -5.22 5.77
C GLU A 375 15.39 -4.91 6.98
N PRO A 376 15.69 -5.87 7.90
CA PRO A 376 16.60 -5.61 9.03
C PRO A 376 18.04 -5.23 8.60
N PHE A 377 18.41 -5.56 7.37
CA PHE A 377 19.73 -5.21 6.80
C PHE A 377 19.72 -3.93 5.98
N GLY A 378 18.56 -3.26 5.89
CA GLY A 378 18.40 -2.03 5.13
C GLY A 378 18.31 -2.23 3.61
N ILE A 379 18.05 -3.46 3.15
CA ILE A 379 17.87 -3.77 1.73
C ILE A 379 16.40 -3.66 1.38
N ALA A 380 16.06 -2.86 0.36
CA ALA A 380 14.70 -2.81 -0.16
C ALA A 380 14.55 -3.66 -1.42
N VAL A 381 13.48 -4.48 -1.47
CA VAL A 381 13.17 -5.35 -2.61
C VAL A 381 11.76 -5.09 -3.08
N ASN A 382 11.60 -4.71 -4.36
CA ASN A 382 10.29 -4.38 -4.93
C ASN A 382 10.07 -5.08 -6.28
N CYS A 383 8.81 -5.11 -6.72
CA CYS A 383 8.42 -5.71 -7.99
C CYS A 383 7.59 -4.71 -8.81
N ILE A 384 7.99 -4.45 -10.05
CA ILE A 384 7.24 -3.63 -11.00
C ILE A 384 6.22 -4.50 -11.73
N ASN A 385 4.99 -4.05 -11.77
CA ASN A 385 3.89 -4.68 -12.51
C ASN A 385 3.40 -3.76 -13.62
N PRO A 386 3.99 -3.82 -14.81
CA PRO A 386 3.53 -3.02 -15.93
C PRO A 386 2.28 -3.60 -16.56
N GLU A 387 1.38 -2.74 -17.03
CA GLU A 387 0.37 -3.10 -18.00
C GLU A 387 1.01 -3.51 -19.34
N ARG A 388 0.18 -3.79 -20.36
CA ARG A 388 0.63 -4.13 -21.73
C ARG A 388 1.63 -3.08 -22.21
N THR A 389 2.90 -3.42 -22.26
CA THR A 389 3.98 -2.48 -22.60
C THR A 389 4.50 -2.74 -24.01
N LYS A 390 4.72 -1.69 -24.80
CA LYS A 390 5.33 -1.75 -26.13
C LYS A 390 6.80 -2.15 -25.97
N THR A 391 7.09 -3.43 -26.21
CA THR A 391 8.44 -4.02 -26.15
C THR A 391 8.62 -5.03 -27.29
N PRO A 392 9.86 -5.35 -27.70
CA PRO A 392 10.11 -6.40 -28.69
C PRO A 392 9.51 -7.75 -28.31
N MET A 393 9.53 -8.10 -27.02
CA MET A 393 8.90 -9.32 -26.49
C MET A 393 7.37 -9.31 -26.76
N ARG A 394 6.72 -8.16 -26.57
CA ARG A 394 5.28 -8.01 -26.80
C ARG A 394 4.94 -8.17 -28.26
N VAL A 395 5.65 -7.46 -29.12
CA VAL A 395 5.45 -7.52 -30.58
C VAL A 395 5.65 -8.95 -31.12
N LYS A 396 6.69 -9.65 -30.64
CA LYS A 396 6.95 -11.05 -31.03
C LYS A 396 5.78 -11.99 -30.71
N ASN A 397 5.10 -11.80 -29.57
CA ASN A 397 4.08 -12.72 -29.07
C ASN A 397 2.63 -12.33 -29.46
N PHE A 398 2.38 -11.05 -29.72
CA PHE A 398 1.03 -10.53 -29.94
C PHE A 398 0.87 -9.76 -31.24
N GLY A 399 1.95 -9.59 -32.02
CA GLY A 399 1.93 -8.78 -33.26
C GLY A 399 1.93 -7.28 -32.94
N THR A 400 1.63 -6.49 -33.97
CA THR A 400 1.52 -5.04 -33.85
C THR A 400 0.14 -4.68 -33.31
N GLU A 401 0.11 -3.96 -32.21
CA GLU A 401 -1.11 -3.46 -31.56
C GLU A 401 -1.17 -1.93 -31.68
N PRO A 402 -2.36 -1.30 -31.66
CA PRO A 402 -2.46 0.16 -31.67
C PRO A 402 -1.68 0.82 -30.53
N GLU A 403 -0.91 1.85 -30.83
CA GLU A 403 -0.02 2.50 -29.86
C GLU A 403 -0.75 3.03 -28.63
N ASN A 404 -1.95 3.60 -28.82
CA ASN A 404 -2.79 4.09 -27.74
C ASN A 404 -3.32 3.01 -26.80
N THR A 405 -3.12 1.72 -27.11
CA THR A 405 -3.50 0.57 -26.26
C THR A 405 -2.34 0.05 -25.41
N LEU A 406 -1.14 0.55 -25.64
CA LEU A 406 0.09 0.08 -25.00
C LEU A 406 0.71 1.15 -24.09
N LEU A 407 1.31 0.70 -22.99
CA LEU A 407 2.16 1.50 -22.14
C LEU A 407 3.53 1.67 -22.81
N SER A 408 4.15 2.84 -22.73
CA SER A 408 5.53 3.02 -23.19
C SER A 408 6.52 2.36 -22.25
N ALA A 409 7.62 1.82 -22.79
CA ALA A 409 8.70 1.27 -21.97
C ALA A 409 9.38 2.36 -21.12
N GLU A 410 9.38 3.59 -21.59
CA GLU A 410 9.89 4.76 -20.86
C GLU A 410 9.09 5.04 -19.57
N LYS A 411 7.76 5.00 -19.62
CA LYS A 411 6.91 5.18 -18.43
C LYS A 411 7.19 4.10 -17.36
N VAL A 412 7.46 2.86 -17.81
CA VAL A 412 7.84 1.78 -16.90
C VAL A 412 9.23 2.01 -16.32
N ALA A 413 10.16 2.54 -17.11
CA ALA A 413 11.51 2.89 -16.65
C ALA A 413 11.46 4.02 -15.58
N ILE A 414 10.61 5.04 -15.78
CA ILE A 414 10.37 6.10 -14.77
C ILE A 414 9.92 5.49 -13.45
N ALA A 415 8.89 4.64 -13.46
CA ALA A 415 8.39 3.98 -12.25
C ALA A 415 9.46 3.09 -11.60
N THR A 416 10.30 2.42 -12.40
CA THR A 416 11.44 1.64 -11.90
C THR A 416 12.42 2.54 -11.17
N ILE A 417 12.79 3.68 -11.73
CA ILE A 417 13.71 4.64 -11.11
C ILE A 417 13.11 5.26 -9.84
N GLN A 418 11.83 5.61 -9.86
CA GLN A 418 11.13 6.07 -8.67
C GLN A 418 11.18 5.03 -7.54
N SER A 419 11.06 3.75 -7.85
CA SER A 419 11.19 2.68 -6.85
C SER A 419 12.60 2.57 -6.26
N LEU A 420 13.64 2.99 -7.01
CA LEU A 420 15.02 3.00 -6.51
C LEU A 420 15.30 4.16 -5.53
N VAL A 421 14.53 5.24 -5.57
CA VAL A 421 14.68 6.38 -4.66
C VAL A 421 13.64 6.39 -3.55
N SER A 422 12.64 5.52 -3.61
CA SER A 422 11.61 5.36 -2.58
C SER A 422 12.13 4.56 -1.38
N GLU A 423 11.51 4.69 -0.23
CA GLU A 423 11.80 3.87 0.97
C GLU A 423 10.95 2.60 1.06
N PHE A 424 10.19 2.27 0.03
CA PHE A 424 9.33 1.10 0.02
C PHE A 424 10.11 -0.20 -0.12
N THR A 425 9.64 -1.23 0.56
CA THR A 425 10.07 -2.63 0.37
C THR A 425 8.86 -3.56 0.33
N GLY A 426 8.98 -4.69 -0.36
CA GLY A 426 7.92 -5.70 -0.49
C GLY A 426 6.74 -5.30 -1.38
N GLN A 427 6.87 -4.24 -2.18
CA GLN A 427 5.76 -3.68 -2.95
C GLN A 427 5.66 -4.24 -4.37
N VAL A 428 4.41 -4.38 -4.82
CA VAL A 428 4.08 -4.59 -6.24
C VAL A 428 3.59 -3.27 -6.81
N ILE A 429 4.45 -2.63 -7.57
CA ILE A 429 4.23 -1.29 -8.11
C ILE A 429 3.52 -1.40 -9.46
N ASN A 430 2.26 -1.02 -9.48
CA ASN A 430 1.45 -1.06 -10.70
C ASN A 430 1.74 0.15 -11.59
N VAL A 431 2.16 -0.10 -12.83
CA VAL A 431 2.35 0.95 -13.82
C VAL A 431 1.23 0.85 -14.85
N LYS A 432 0.29 1.78 -14.77
CA LYS A 432 -0.89 1.84 -15.64
C LYS A 432 -0.75 2.93 -16.69
N ARG A 433 -1.51 2.78 -17.78
CA ARG A 433 -1.78 3.92 -18.66
C ARG A 433 -2.64 4.92 -17.90
N ASN A 434 -2.51 6.20 -18.23
CA ASN A 434 -3.50 7.15 -17.73
C ASN A 434 -4.84 6.79 -18.41
N GLU A 435 -5.89 6.61 -17.64
CA GLU A 435 -7.24 6.63 -18.13
C GLU A 435 -7.50 8.08 -18.58
N VAL A 436 -7.83 8.23 -19.88
CA VAL A 436 -8.29 9.50 -20.44
C VAL A 436 -9.73 9.70 -20.02
#